data_c78ac3ec0f894aefed6f1b8e5c6e443d
#
_entry.id   c78ac3ec0f894aefed6f1b8e5c6e443d
#
_cell.length_a   1.000
_cell.length_b   1.000
_cell.length_c   1.000
_cell.angle_alpha   90.00
_cell.angle_beta   90.00
_cell.angle_gamma   90.00
#
_symmetry.space_group_name_H-M   'P 1'
#
loop_
_entity.id
_entity.type
_entity.pdbx_description
1 polymer ?
#
loop_
_entity_poly.entity_id
_entity_poly.type
_entity_poly.pdbx_seq_one_letter_code
_entity_poly.pdbx_strand_id
1 'polypeptide(L)'
;MSYAETETASQPACWRRAAALADDHRAVLPAAGERVAVVGCGTSFYMAQAYAALREGSGQGESDAFAASEFPHGRGYDRVVALTRSGTTTEVLELLDRVRPASRTVAVTADPLTPVRDAADDLVVLDFADERSVVQTRFATSALTLLRAHLGLHTEEAVRDAERALAEPLPEGLLERTQFSFLGRGWTAGLAHEAALKMKEASLAWTESYPAMEYRHGPISVSTSGTATWMFGAAPEGLAEQVRATGAQWVESGLDPLADLVRVQRLALARAAAQGLDPDAPRHLTRSVVLDQA
;
A
#
# COMPACT_ATOMS: atom_id res chain seq x y z
N MET A 1 -18.16 11.77 -10.99
CA MET A 1 -16.80 11.28 -10.70
C MET A 1 -16.50 11.61 -9.27
N SER A 2 -16.22 10.62 -8.43
CA SER A 2 -15.85 10.79 -7.02
C SER A 2 -14.43 11.35 -6.88
N TYR A 3 -14.05 11.81 -5.69
CA TYR A 3 -12.66 12.17 -5.41
C TYR A 3 -11.75 10.95 -5.57
N ALA A 4 -12.15 9.79 -5.04
CA ALA A 4 -11.39 8.55 -5.15
C ALA A 4 -11.11 8.15 -6.61
N GLU A 5 -12.08 8.32 -7.54
CA GLU A 5 -11.84 8.08 -8.98
C GLU A 5 -10.80 9.05 -9.56
N THR A 6 -10.92 10.34 -9.25
CA THR A 6 -9.97 11.37 -9.72
C THR A 6 -8.57 11.14 -9.16
N GLU A 7 -8.48 10.78 -7.88
CA GLU A 7 -7.24 10.49 -7.18
C GLU A 7 -6.57 9.22 -7.73
N THR A 8 -7.33 8.17 -7.96
CA THR A 8 -6.85 6.95 -8.61
C THR A 8 -6.31 7.25 -10.02
N ALA A 9 -7.02 8.04 -10.81
CA ALA A 9 -6.61 8.38 -12.17
C ALA A 9 -5.33 9.25 -12.24
N SER A 10 -5.03 9.99 -11.19
CA SER A 10 -3.86 10.89 -11.13
C SER A 10 -2.56 10.19 -10.72
N GLN A 11 -2.59 8.91 -10.33
CA GLN A 11 -1.42 8.19 -9.81
C GLN A 11 -0.18 8.24 -10.70
N PRO A 12 -0.26 8.01 -12.03
CA PRO A 12 0.94 8.06 -12.88
C PRO A 12 1.69 9.40 -12.80
N ALA A 13 0.95 10.51 -12.77
CA ALA A 13 1.55 11.84 -12.64
C ALA A 13 2.17 12.06 -11.24
N CYS A 14 1.51 11.59 -10.18
CA CYS A 14 2.03 11.65 -8.83
C CYS A 14 3.30 10.79 -8.68
N TRP A 15 3.34 9.60 -9.28
CA TRP A 15 4.50 8.71 -9.23
C TRP A 15 5.73 9.31 -9.91
N ARG A 16 5.56 9.98 -11.07
CA ARG A 16 6.68 10.71 -11.72
C ARG A 16 7.25 11.77 -10.80
N ARG A 17 6.38 12.56 -10.15
CA ARG A 17 6.82 13.59 -9.21
C ARG A 17 7.50 12.99 -7.98
N ALA A 18 6.95 11.92 -7.42
CA ALA A 18 7.50 11.24 -6.26
C ALA A 18 8.89 10.66 -6.55
N ALA A 19 9.05 9.98 -7.70
CA ALA A 19 10.34 9.43 -8.11
C ALA A 19 11.41 10.52 -8.26
N ALA A 20 11.06 11.68 -8.83
CA ALA A 20 11.97 12.80 -9.03
C ALA A 20 12.48 13.40 -7.70
N LEU A 21 11.75 13.25 -6.59
CA LEU A 21 12.14 13.76 -5.27
C LEU A 21 13.16 12.86 -4.54
N ALA A 22 13.40 11.64 -5.02
CA ALA A 22 14.22 10.66 -4.30
C ALA A 22 15.65 11.15 -4.04
N ASP A 23 16.27 11.82 -5.01
CA ASP A 23 17.64 12.34 -4.88
C ASP A 23 17.70 13.55 -3.93
N ASP A 24 16.72 14.42 -3.96
CA ASP A 24 16.63 15.60 -3.07
C ASP A 24 16.52 15.19 -1.59
N HIS A 25 15.90 14.05 -1.33
CA HIS A 25 15.71 13.51 0.02
C HIS A 25 16.69 12.40 0.42
N ARG A 26 17.70 12.12 -0.40
CA ARG A 26 18.67 11.03 -0.15
C ARG A 26 19.33 11.09 1.21
N ALA A 27 19.61 12.28 1.72
CA ALA A 27 20.30 12.48 3.02
C ALA A 27 19.42 12.13 4.23
N VAL A 28 18.09 12.21 4.09
CA VAL A 28 17.15 11.95 5.19
C VAL A 28 16.49 10.57 5.10
N LEU A 29 16.47 9.98 3.91
CA LEU A 29 16.00 8.61 3.71
C LEU A 29 17.04 7.58 4.16
N PRO A 30 16.65 6.30 4.40
CA PRO A 30 17.55 5.28 4.93
C PRO A 30 18.80 5.03 4.08
N ALA A 31 19.99 5.11 4.69
CA ALA A 31 21.23 4.74 4.03
C ALA A 31 21.42 3.22 3.95
N ALA A 32 22.30 2.79 3.01
CA ALA A 32 22.69 1.39 2.92
C ALA A 32 23.39 0.93 4.21
N GLY A 33 23.03 -0.27 4.68
CA GLY A 33 23.56 -0.86 5.91
C GLY A 33 22.84 -0.44 7.20
N GLU A 34 22.02 0.62 7.19
CA GLU A 34 21.20 0.98 8.36
C GLU A 34 20.17 -0.11 8.66
N ARG A 35 19.95 -0.37 9.94
CA ARG A 35 18.80 -1.15 10.42
C ARG A 35 17.59 -0.24 10.53
N VAL A 36 16.56 -0.54 9.77
CA VAL A 36 15.42 0.36 9.56
C VAL A 36 14.11 -0.26 10.02
N ALA A 37 13.30 0.50 10.76
CA ALA A 37 11.90 0.21 10.95
C ALA A 37 11.06 1.14 10.05
N VAL A 38 10.09 0.56 9.34
CA VAL A 38 9.11 1.32 8.55
C VAL A 38 7.74 1.15 9.20
N VAL A 39 7.07 2.26 9.52
CA VAL A 39 5.85 2.22 10.30
C VAL A 39 4.71 2.97 9.63
N GLY A 40 3.50 2.56 9.91
CA GLY A 40 2.28 3.20 9.42
C GLY A 40 1.03 2.53 9.98
N CYS A 41 -0.14 3.04 9.60
CA CYS A 41 -1.43 2.45 9.95
C CYS A 41 -2.23 2.18 8.68
N GLY A 42 -2.99 1.07 8.64
CA GLY A 42 -3.80 0.70 7.49
C GLY A 42 -2.99 0.60 6.19
N THR A 43 -3.41 1.32 5.15
CA THR A 43 -2.73 1.41 3.85
C THR A 43 -1.23 1.74 3.99
N SER A 44 -0.88 2.69 4.86
CA SER A 44 0.52 3.07 5.10
C SER A 44 1.34 1.93 5.68
N PHE A 45 0.77 1.08 6.53
CA PHE A 45 1.42 -0.11 7.04
C PHE A 45 1.70 -1.14 5.93
N TYR A 46 0.77 -1.35 5.01
CA TYR A 46 0.99 -2.28 3.89
C TYR A 46 2.04 -1.78 2.90
N MET A 47 2.12 -0.46 2.69
CA MET A 47 3.22 0.13 1.92
C MET A 47 4.56 0.02 2.67
N ALA A 48 4.54 0.13 4.01
CA ALA A 48 5.72 -0.12 4.84
C ALA A 48 6.22 -1.56 4.69
N GLN A 49 5.33 -2.55 4.69
CA GLN A 49 5.68 -3.97 4.44
C GLN A 49 6.31 -4.17 3.05
N ALA A 50 5.72 -3.56 2.03
CA ALA A 50 6.26 -3.64 0.67
C ALA A 50 7.67 -3.03 0.58
N TYR A 51 7.88 -1.86 1.17
CA TYR A 51 9.18 -1.19 1.14
C TYR A 51 10.25 -1.94 1.96
N ALA A 52 9.92 -2.39 3.18
CA ALA A 52 10.85 -3.14 4.00
C ALA A 52 11.37 -4.39 3.28
N ALA A 53 10.48 -5.15 2.65
CA ALA A 53 10.84 -6.33 1.87
C ALA A 53 11.67 -5.98 0.61
N LEU A 54 11.38 -4.86 -0.07
CA LEU A 54 12.17 -4.38 -1.21
C LEU A 54 13.58 -3.98 -0.78
N ARG A 55 13.69 -3.20 0.30
CA ARG A 55 14.97 -2.70 0.79
C ARG A 55 15.89 -3.84 1.22
N GLU A 56 15.36 -4.78 2.00
CA GLU A 56 16.13 -5.95 2.45
C GLU A 56 16.48 -6.87 1.27
N GLY A 57 15.53 -7.15 0.38
CA GLY A 57 15.76 -7.91 -0.84
C GLY A 57 16.77 -7.28 -1.81
N SER A 58 16.97 -5.96 -1.73
CA SER A 58 18.00 -5.22 -2.49
C SER A 58 19.35 -5.16 -1.76
N GLY A 59 19.51 -5.83 -0.62
CA GLY A 59 20.76 -5.85 0.15
C GLY A 59 21.10 -4.54 0.84
N GLN A 60 20.11 -3.65 1.07
CA GLN A 60 20.34 -2.34 1.67
C GLN A 60 20.36 -2.34 3.20
N GLY A 61 20.19 -3.49 3.85
CA GLY A 61 20.23 -3.68 5.29
C GLY A 61 18.93 -4.21 5.87
N GLU A 62 18.99 -4.65 7.12
CA GLU A 62 17.82 -5.17 7.87
C GLU A 62 16.65 -4.17 7.85
N SER A 63 15.47 -4.64 7.56
CA SER A 63 14.30 -3.78 7.42
C SER A 63 13.05 -4.48 7.93
N ASP A 64 12.47 -3.93 9.00
CA ASP A 64 11.23 -4.42 9.59
C ASP A 64 10.07 -3.45 9.28
N ALA A 65 8.86 -3.97 9.18
CA ALA A 65 7.64 -3.17 9.05
C ALA A 65 6.68 -3.45 10.20
N PHE A 66 6.10 -2.39 10.77
CA PHE A 66 5.14 -2.51 11.88
C PHE A 66 3.92 -1.61 11.67
N ALA A 67 2.75 -2.09 12.10
CA ALA A 67 1.70 -1.16 12.48
C ALA A 67 2.23 -0.29 13.64
N ALA A 68 1.94 1.00 13.63
CA ALA A 68 2.52 1.91 14.62
C ALA A 68 2.20 1.50 16.07
N SER A 69 1.00 0.98 16.31
CA SER A 69 0.56 0.44 17.60
C SER A 69 1.30 -0.83 18.07
N GLU A 70 1.91 -1.57 17.14
CA GLU A 70 2.53 -2.88 17.41
C GLU A 70 4.08 -2.81 17.37
N PHE A 71 4.64 -1.61 17.47
CA PHE A 71 6.08 -1.42 17.41
C PHE A 71 6.79 -2.04 18.63
N PRO A 72 7.80 -2.91 18.44
CA PRO A 72 8.52 -3.57 19.53
C PRO A 72 9.55 -2.64 20.18
N HIS A 73 9.19 -1.95 21.25
CA HIS A 73 10.03 -0.96 21.93
C HIS A 73 11.38 -1.47 22.47
N GLY A 74 11.58 -2.78 22.55
CA GLY A 74 12.85 -3.39 22.96
C GLY A 74 13.87 -3.56 21.85
N ARG A 75 13.55 -3.20 20.59
CA ARG A 75 14.47 -3.29 19.45
C ARG A 75 15.09 -1.95 19.12
N GLY A 76 16.39 -1.93 18.85
CA GLY A 76 17.09 -0.75 18.35
C GLY A 76 17.06 -0.67 16.83
N TYR A 77 16.82 0.52 16.29
CA TYR A 77 16.89 0.85 14.86
C TYR A 77 17.72 2.12 14.68
N ASP A 78 18.51 2.17 13.61
CA ASP A 78 19.26 3.37 13.25
C ASP A 78 18.31 4.46 12.76
N ARG A 79 17.25 4.03 12.05
CA ARG A 79 16.23 4.93 11.49
C ARG A 79 14.83 4.33 11.57
N VAL A 80 13.86 5.20 11.87
CA VAL A 80 12.43 4.91 11.80
C VAL A 80 11.79 5.78 10.71
N VAL A 81 11.19 5.14 9.70
CA VAL A 81 10.47 5.80 8.61
C VAL A 81 8.98 5.68 8.87
N ALA A 82 8.28 6.79 9.09
CA ALA A 82 6.84 6.81 9.29
C ALA A 82 6.13 7.21 7.99
N LEU A 83 5.21 6.39 7.52
CA LEU A 83 4.31 6.72 6.41
C LEU A 83 2.98 7.19 6.99
N THR A 84 2.61 8.46 6.80
CA THR A 84 1.39 9.04 7.35
C THR A 84 0.83 10.14 6.45
N ARG A 85 -0.23 9.85 5.70
CA ARG A 85 -0.84 10.83 4.78
C ARG A 85 -1.26 12.10 5.53
N SER A 86 -2.03 11.92 6.59
CA SER A 86 -2.63 13.03 7.34
C SER A 86 -1.68 13.74 8.28
N GLY A 87 -0.61 13.08 8.71
CA GLY A 87 0.28 13.60 9.75
C GLY A 87 -0.36 13.80 11.14
N THR A 88 -1.56 13.23 11.36
CA THR A 88 -2.36 13.43 12.59
C THR A 88 -2.75 12.14 13.30
N THR A 89 -2.39 10.97 12.76
CA THR A 89 -2.73 9.67 13.35
C THR A 89 -2.06 9.50 14.71
N THR A 90 -2.85 9.31 15.76
CA THR A 90 -2.38 9.27 17.15
C THR A 90 -1.27 8.25 17.35
N GLU A 91 -1.45 7.01 16.90
CA GLU A 91 -0.48 5.92 17.10
C GLU A 91 0.88 6.24 16.44
N VAL A 92 0.88 6.96 15.31
CA VAL A 92 2.12 7.36 14.62
C VAL A 92 2.84 8.46 15.41
N LEU A 93 2.10 9.46 15.89
CA LEU A 93 2.67 10.58 16.65
C LEU A 93 3.27 10.10 17.98
N GLU A 94 2.53 9.26 18.72
CA GLU A 94 3.01 8.67 19.99
C GLU A 94 4.23 7.79 19.78
N LEU A 95 4.28 7.02 18.70
CA LEU A 95 5.43 6.20 18.37
C LEU A 95 6.66 7.07 18.07
N LEU A 96 6.52 8.09 17.21
CA LEU A 96 7.64 8.98 16.85
C LEU A 96 8.21 9.68 18.08
N ASP A 97 7.38 10.21 18.97
CA ASP A 97 7.82 10.82 20.23
C ASP A 97 8.64 9.85 21.09
N ARG A 98 8.21 8.59 21.14
CA ARG A 98 8.84 7.54 21.95
C ARG A 98 10.17 7.06 21.38
N VAL A 99 10.32 6.94 20.06
CA VAL A 99 11.55 6.38 19.44
C VAL A 99 12.60 7.44 19.11
N ARG A 100 12.22 8.70 18.95
CA ARG A 100 13.10 9.82 18.59
C ARG A 100 14.36 9.97 19.46
N PRO A 101 14.33 9.71 20.77
CA PRO A 101 15.53 9.78 21.59
C PRO A 101 16.61 8.74 21.24
N ALA A 102 16.24 7.64 20.57
CA ALA A 102 17.13 6.50 20.30
C ALA A 102 17.36 6.22 18.81
N SER A 103 16.51 6.74 17.93
CA SER A 103 16.55 6.50 16.49
C SER A 103 16.29 7.79 15.72
N ARG A 104 17.00 8.00 14.61
CA ARG A 104 16.63 9.10 13.71
C ARG A 104 15.29 8.81 13.04
N THR A 105 14.43 9.80 13.02
CA THR A 105 13.07 9.65 12.50
C THR A 105 12.86 10.47 11.23
N VAL A 106 12.18 9.91 10.25
CA VAL A 106 11.72 10.61 9.06
C VAL A 106 10.27 10.27 8.79
N ALA A 107 9.43 11.28 8.56
CA ALA A 107 8.05 11.08 8.19
C ALA A 107 7.82 11.44 6.72
N VAL A 108 7.17 10.54 5.98
CA VAL A 108 6.63 10.82 4.64
C VAL A 108 5.16 11.18 4.83
N THR A 109 4.79 12.40 4.48
CA THR A 109 3.44 12.94 4.69
C THR A 109 2.94 13.72 3.49
N ALA A 110 1.61 13.92 3.39
CA ALA A 110 1.04 14.80 2.38
C ALA A 110 0.81 16.24 2.92
N ASP A 111 0.71 16.40 4.24
CA ASP A 111 0.45 17.70 4.84
C ASP A 111 1.57 18.09 5.83
N PRO A 112 2.42 19.08 5.46
CA PRO A 112 3.52 19.53 6.31
C PRO A 112 3.09 20.45 7.46
N LEU A 113 1.82 20.83 7.54
CA LEU A 113 1.30 21.76 8.55
C LEU A 113 0.62 21.04 9.74
N THR A 114 0.80 19.72 9.82
CA THR A 114 0.18 18.87 10.84
C THR A 114 1.19 18.47 11.92
N PRO A 115 0.73 17.93 13.07
CA PRO A 115 1.60 17.61 14.22
C PRO A 115 2.81 16.73 13.90
N VAL A 116 2.79 15.92 12.84
CA VAL A 116 3.93 15.09 12.45
C VAL A 116 5.20 15.90 12.17
N ARG A 117 5.03 17.19 11.79
CA ARG A 117 6.14 18.13 11.58
C ARG A 117 7.06 18.24 12.79
N ASP A 118 6.46 18.29 13.97
CA ASP A 118 7.21 18.46 15.23
C ASP A 118 7.58 17.11 15.86
N ALA A 119 6.93 16.03 15.45
CA ALA A 119 7.15 14.68 15.95
C ALA A 119 8.33 13.96 15.29
N ALA A 120 8.67 14.25 14.04
CA ALA A 120 9.80 13.64 13.32
C ALA A 120 10.99 14.59 13.23
N ASP A 121 12.22 14.03 13.07
CA ASP A 121 13.43 14.84 12.85
C ASP A 121 13.47 15.42 11.43
N ASP A 122 12.99 14.65 10.44
CA ASP A 122 12.96 15.06 9.03
C ASP A 122 11.59 14.77 8.44
N LEU A 123 11.20 15.60 7.44
CA LEU A 123 9.99 15.40 6.65
C LEU A 123 10.31 15.22 5.17
N VAL A 124 9.58 14.31 4.54
CA VAL A 124 9.45 14.20 3.09
C VAL A 124 7.98 14.50 2.74
N VAL A 125 7.76 15.58 2.00
CA VAL A 125 6.40 16.08 1.74
C VAL A 125 5.96 15.72 0.33
N LEU A 126 4.83 15.03 0.23
CA LEU A 126 4.15 14.65 -1.02
C LEU A 126 2.79 15.36 -1.12
N ASP A 127 2.77 16.68 -1.00
CA ASP A 127 1.55 17.51 -1.00
C ASP A 127 0.71 17.33 -2.27
N PHE A 128 1.35 17.12 -3.41
CA PHE A 128 0.70 16.84 -4.68
C PHE A 128 -0.07 15.51 -4.71
N ALA A 129 0.23 14.63 -3.77
CA ALA A 129 -0.43 13.33 -3.63
C ALA A 129 -1.45 13.33 -2.49
N ASP A 130 -1.74 14.47 -1.87
CA ASP A 130 -2.79 14.54 -0.85
C ASP A 130 -4.17 14.19 -1.44
N GLU A 131 -5.06 13.65 -0.58
CA GLU A 131 -6.33 13.07 -0.98
C GLU A 131 -7.48 13.67 -0.16
N ARG A 132 -8.59 13.90 -0.84
CA ARG A 132 -9.85 14.32 -0.21
C ARG A 132 -10.70 13.13 0.21
N SER A 133 -10.62 12.04 -0.56
CA SER A 133 -11.29 10.79 -0.18
C SER A 133 -10.69 10.22 1.11
N VAL A 134 -11.53 9.52 1.86
CA VAL A 134 -11.07 8.76 3.04
C VAL A 134 -10.22 7.56 2.59
N VAL A 135 -10.67 6.87 1.56
CA VAL A 135 -9.95 5.73 0.95
C VAL A 135 -8.65 6.22 0.30
N GLN A 136 -7.52 5.76 0.82
CA GLN A 136 -6.21 6.14 0.28
C GLN A 136 -5.91 5.40 -1.03
N THR A 137 -5.37 6.14 -2.00
CA THR A 137 -4.89 5.58 -3.28
C THR A 137 -3.53 6.17 -3.64
N ARG A 138 -3.48 7.41 -4.13
CA ARG A 138 -2.30 8.04 -4.73
C ARG A 138 -1.21 8.41 -3.73
N PHE A 139 -1.53 8.78 -2.50
CA PHE A 139 -0.50 9.10 -1.51
C PHE A 139 0.37 7.87 -1.20
N ALA A 140 -0.28 6.77 -0.85
CA ALA A 140 0.41 5.55 -0.44
C ALA A 140 1.30 4.98 -1.55
N THR A 141 0.77 4.92 -2.78
CA THR A 141 1.52 4.42 -3.94
C THR A 141 2.63 5.39 -4.36
N SER A 142 2.44 6.71 -4.19
CA SER A 142 3.50 7.71 -4.42
C SER A 142 4.62 7.60 -3.39
N ALA A 143 4.29 7.37 -2.12
CA ALA A 143 5.28 7.13 -1.08
C ALA A 143 6.13 5.88 -1.39
N LEU A 144 5.49 4.78 -1.80
CA LEU A 144 6.23 3.58 -2.21
C LEU A 144 7.06 3.82 -3.47
N THR A 145 6.58 4.62 -4.43
CA THR A 145 7.34 4.96 -5.65
C THR A 145 8.58 5.81 -5.32
N LEU A 146 8.46 6.81 -4.45
CA LEU A 146 9.60 7.57 -3.94
C LEU A 146 10.66 6.63 -3.33
N LEU A 147 10.22 5.73 -2.46
CA LEU A 147 11.10 4.80 -1.75
C LEU A 147 11.73 3.77 -2.69
N ARG A 148 11.01 3.33 -3.73
CA ARG A 148 11.57 2.49 -4.82
C ARG A 148 12.66 3.23 -5.60
N ALA A 149 12.40 4.49 -5.98
CA ALA A 149 13.39 5.32 -6.67
C ALA A 149 14.64 5.56 -5.81
N HIS A 150 14.45 5.80 -4.50
CA HIS A 150 15.56 5.93 -3.55
C HIS A 150 16.45 4.68 -3.49
N LEU A 151 15.89 3.48 -3.62
CA LEU A 151 16.63 2.22 -3.74
C LEU A 151 17.33 2.04 -5.11
N GLY A 152 17.17 2.97 -6.03
CA GLY A 152 17.71 2.88 -7.39
C GLY A 152 16.88 1.96 -8.30
N LEU A 153 15.67 1.59 -7.92
CA LEU A 153 14.79 0.78 -8.77
C LEU A 153 14.13 1.65 -9.84
N HIS A 154 14.07 1.11 -11.06
CA HIS A 154 13.44 1.82 -12.18
C HIS A 154 11.93 1.95 -11.95
N THR A 155 11.42 3.18 -11.95
CA THR A 155 10.01 3.49 -11.71
C THR A 155 9.25 3.90 -12.98
N GLU A 156 9.94 4.17 -14.08
CA GLU A 156 9.33 4.60 -15.35
C GLU A 156 8.43 3.52 -15.97
N GLU A 157 8.79 2.24 -15.81
CA GLU A 157 7.97 1.13 -16.26
C GLU A 157 6.68 1.06 -15.46
N ALA A 158 6.78 1.16 -14.13
CA ALA A 158 5.61 1.19 -13.25
C ALA A 158 4.65 2.33 -13.62
N VAL A 159 5.17 3.51 -13.98
CA VAL A 159 4.36 4.65 -14.42
C VAL A 159 3.64 4.36 -15.74
N ARG A 160 4.35 3.81 -16.75
CA ARG A 160 3.72 3.42 -18.04
C ARG A 160 2.66 2.34 -17.84
N ASP A 161 2.95 1.37 -16.98
CA ASP A 161 2.01 0.30 -16.67
C ASP A 161 0.80 0.81 -15.88
N ALA A 162 0.95 1.83 -15.03
CA ALA A 162 -0.19 2.49 -14.37
C ALA A 162 -1.09 3.22 -15.38
N GLU A 163 -0.52 3.86 -16.41
CA GLU A 163 -1.30 4.44 -17.50
C GLU A 163 -2.09 3.38 -18.27
N ARG A 164 -1.48 2.22 -18.54
CA ARG A 164 -2.16 1.07 -19.12
C ARG A 164 -3.25 0.52 -18.19
N ALA A 165 -2.93 0.36 -16.91
CA ALA A 165 -3.88 -0.09 -15.89
C ALA A 165 -5.12 0.80 -15.79
N LEU A 166 -5.00 2.09 -16.08
CA LEU A 166 -6.11 3.04 -16.13
C LEU A 166 -6.92 2.93 -17.43
N ALA A 167 -6.28 2.64 -18.55
CA ALA A 167 -6.90 2.62 -19.88
C ALA A 167 -7.54 1.26 -20.23
N GLU A 168 -6.91 0.16 -19.84
CA GLU A 168 -7.37 -1.18 -20.18
C GLU A 168 -8.65 -1.57 -19.40
N PRO A 169 -9.56 -2.33 -20.02
CA PRO A 169 -10.74 -2.83 -19.30
C PRO A 169 -10.33 -3.77 -18.16
N LEU A 170 -11.17 -3.79 -17.13
CA LEU A 170 -11.03 -4.81 -16.07
C LEU A 170 -11.41 -6.18 -16.63
N PRO A 171 -10.83 -7.28 -16.11
CA PRO A 171 -11.22 -8.63 -16.50
C PRO A 171 -12.73 -8.84 -16.30
N GLU A 172 -13.37 -9.48 -17.28
CA GLU A 172 -14.80 -9.79 -17.24
C GLU A 172 -15.16 -10.65 -16.02
N GLY A 173 -16.37 -10.52 -15.52
CA GLY A 173 -16.94 -11.33 -14.46
C GLY A 173 -16.46 -10.99 -13.03
N LEU A 174 -15.60 -9.98 -12.85
CA LEU A 174 -15.12 -9.62 -11.51
C LEU A 174 -16.17 -8.86 -10.68
N LEU A 175 -17.06 -8.13 -11.30
CA LEU A 175 -18.09 -7.38 -10.58
C LEU A 175 -19.09 -8.31 -9.88
N GLU A 176 -19.30 -9.49 -10.42
CA GLU A 176 -20.24 -10.51 -9.91
C GLU A 176 -19.64 -11.43 -8.84
N ARG A 177 -18.30 -11.36 -8.63
CA ARG A 177 -17.65 -12.20 -7.61
C ARG A 177 -18.03 -11.74 -6.21
N THR A 178 -18.27 -12.71 -5.33
CA THR A 178 -18.71 -12.46 -3.95
C THR A 178 -17.55 -12.38 -2.96
N GLN A 179 -16.42 -13.00 -3.28
CA GLN A 179 -15.22 -13.05 -2.44
C GLN A 179 -13.95 -12.94 -3.29
N PHE A 180 -12.95 -12.29 -2.73
CA PHE A 180 -11.64 -12.10 -3.37
C PHE A 180 -10.51 -12.53 -2.44
N SER A 181 -9.55 -13.27 -3.00
CA SER A 181 -8.28 -13.57 -2.34
C SER A 181 -7.15 -12.89 -3.13
N PHE A 182 -6.35 -12.08 -2.44
CA PHE A 182 -5.22 -11.38 -3.03
C PHE A 182 -3.92 -12.04 -2.58
N LEU A 183 -3.03 -12.34 -3.54
CA LEU A 183 -1.81 -13.08 -3.29
C LEU A 183 -0.59 -12.27 -3.74
N GLY A 184 0.52 -12.38 -2.98
CA GLY A 184 1.79 -11.77 -3.33
C GLY A 184 2.98 -12.56 -2.81
N ARG A 185 4.19 -12.25 -3.30
CA ARG A 185 5.46 -12.84 -2.82
C ARG A 185 6.46 -11.73 -2.52
N GLY A 186 7.23 -11.89 -1.43
CA GLY A 186 8.17 -10.86 -1.00
C GLY A 186 7.45 -9.52 -0.84
N TRP A 187 7.93 -8.48 -1.51
CA TRP A 187 7.36 -7.14 -1.39
C TRP A 187 5.91 -7.01 -1.89
N THR A 188 5.49 -7.88 -2.84
CA THR A 188 4.13 -7.81 -3.36
C THR A 188 3.08 -8.39 -2.40
N ALA A 189 3.49 -9.06 -1.32
CA ALA A 189 2.58 -9.43 -0.24
C ALA A 189 1.95 -8.21 0.42
N GLY A 190 2.71 -7.11 0.60
CA GLY A 190 2.17 -5.83 1.07
C GLY A 190 1.11 -5.25 0.13
N LEU A 191 1.29 -5.40 -1.19
CA LEU A 191 0.29 -4.98 -2.18
C LEU A 191 -0.98 -5.85 -2.13
N ALA A 192 -0.83 -7.15 -1.88
CA ALA A 192 -1.97 -8.04 -1.70
C ALA A 192 -2.80 -7.65 -0.46
N HIS A 193 -2.15 -7.30 0.64
CA HIS A 193 -2.83 -6.80 1.84
C HIS A 193 -3.56 -5.47 1.57
N GLU A 194 -2.92 -4.56 0.86
CA GLU A 194 -3.51 -3.28 0.48
C GLU A 194 -4.70 -3.45 -0.46
N ALA A 195 -4.61 -4.33 -1.45
CA ALA A 195 -5.71 -4.65 -2.35
C ALA A 195 -6.95 -5.17 -1.59
N ALA A 196 -6.72 -6.08 -0.63
CA ALA A 196 -7.79 -6.58 0.24
C ALA A 196 -8.42 -5.46 1.06
N LEU A 197 -7.63 -4.53 1.59
CA LEU A 197 -8.14 -3.38 2.33
C LEU A 197 -8.98 -2.47 1.44
N LYS A 198 -8.50 -2.09 0.25
CA LYS A 198 -9.23 -1.21 -0.68
C LYS A 198 -10.59 -1.76 -1.06
N MET A 199 -10.67 -3.06 -1.31
CA MET A 199 -11.94 -3.72 -1.64
C MET A 199 -12.92 -3.71 -0.45
N LYS A 200 -12.42 -3.88 0.78
CA LYS A 200 -13.25 -3.76 2.00
C LYS A 200 -13.76 -2.35 2.19
N GLU A 201 -12.88 -1.36 2.14
CA GLU A 201 -13.20 0.04 2.42
C GLU A 201 -14.20 0.61 1.41
N ALA A 202 -13.92 0.48 0.11
CA ALA A 202 -14.71 1.11 -0.92
C ALA A 202 -16.00 0.34 -1.27
N SER A 203 -15.96 -1.00 -1.27
CA SER A 203 -17.06 -1.82 -1.81
C SER A 203 -17.62 -2.85 -0.84
N LEU A 204 -17.23 -2.83 0.44
CA LEU A 204 -17.67 -3.75 1.48
C LEU A 204 -17.52 -5.23 1.07
N ALA A 205 -16.58 -5.52 0.18
CA ALA A 205 -16.35 -6.87 -0.32
C ALA A 205 -15.72 -7.76 0.76
N TRP A 206 -16.09 -9.03 0.79
CA TRP A 206 -15.37 -10.02 1.58
C TRP A 206 -14.05 -10.36 0.90
N THR A 207 -12.94 -10.06 1.59
CA THR A 207 -11.61 -10.21 1.00
C THR A 207 -10.60 -10.76 1.99
N GLU A 208 -9.66 -11.53 1.46
CA GLU A 208 -8.53 -12.12 2.16
C GLU A 208 -7.23 -11.79 1.41
N SER A 209 -6.10 -11.93 2.10
CA SER A 209 -4.79 -11.71 1.48
C SER A 209 -3.73 -12.60 2.12
N TYR A 210 -2.84 -13.15 1.29
CA TYR A 210 -1.85 -14.13 1.75
C TYR A 210 -0.52 -14.00 0.99
N PRO A 211 0.60 -14.38 1.61
CA PRO A 211 1.76 -14.82 0.85
C PRO A 211 1.34 -15.98 -0.06
N ALA A 212 1.72 -15.93 -1.33
CA ALA A 212 1.13 -16.82 -2.35
C ALA A 212 1.30 -18.32 -2.07
N MET A 213 2.43 -18.72 -1.45
CA MET A 213 2.64 -20.13 -1.11
C MET A 213 1.72 -20.57 0.04
N GLU A 214 1.43 -19.67 1.01
CA GLU A 214 0.56 -19.96 2.15
C GLU A 214 -0.90 -20.21 1.74
N TYR A 215 -1.29 -19.76 0.55
CA TYR A 215 -2.63 -20.04 0.03
C TYR A 215 -2.93 -21.53 -0.11
N ARG A 216 -1.90 -22.35 -0.38
CA ARG A 216 -2.00 -23.80 -0.47
C ARG A 216 -2.18 -24.49 0.88
N HIS A 217 -1.87 -23.80 1.98
CA HIS A 217 -1.88 -24.37 3.32
C HIS A 217 -3.22 -24.17 4.06
N GLY A 218 -4.31 -24.12 3.31
CA GLY A 218 -5.68 -24.03 3.86
C GLY A 218 -6.58 -23.04 3.13
N PRO A 219 -6.15 -21.77 2.92
CA PRO A 219 -7.04 -20.73 2.36
C PRO A 219 -7.67 -21.07 1.00
N ILE A 220 -7.01 -21.84 0.16
CA ILE A 220 -7.56 -22.30 -1.13
C ILE A 220 -8.87 -23.10 -0.96
N SER A 221 -9.16 -23.63 0.22
CA SER A 221 -10.37 -24.43 0.47
C SER A 221 -11.67 -23.63 0.34
N VAL A 222 -11.62 -22.29 0.44
CA VAL A 222 -12.81 -21.43 0.27
C VAL A 222 -13.05 -21.01 -1.17
N SER A 223 -12.13 -21.39 -2.08
CA SER A 223 -12.23 -21.04 -3.52
C SER A 223 -13.35 -21.81 -4.20
N THR A 224 -14.21 -21.11 -4.92
CA THR A 224 -15.35 -21.63 -5.68
C THR A 224 -15.56 -20.86 -6.97
N SER A 225 -16.50 -21.28 -7.79
CA SER A 225 -16.90 -20.54 -9.00
C SER A 225 -17.44 -19.12 -8.72
N GLY A 226 -17.81 -18.79 -7.49
CA GLY A 226 -18.22 -17.46 -7.07
C GLY A 226 -17.08 -16.54 -6.62
N THR A 227 -15.85 -17.04 -6.58
CA THR A 227 -14.69 -16.30 -6.04
C THR A 227 -13.67 -15.90 -7.12
N ALA A 228 -12.82 -14.93 -6.80
CA ALA A 228 -11.67 -14.57 -7.62
C ALA A 228 -10.39 -14.57 -6.77
N THR A 229 -9.31 -15.07 -7.34
CA THR A 229 -7.97 -15.03 -6.76
C THR A 229 -7.09 -14.18 -7.65
N TRP A 230 -6.52 -13.11 -7.09
CA TRP A 230 -5.68 -12.14 -7.78
C TRP A 230 -4.24 -12.25 -7.31
N MET A 231 -3.32 -12.46 -8.26
CA MET A 231 -1.90 -12.58 -7.98
C MET A 231 -1.13 -11.33 -8.39
N PHE A 232 -0.37 -10.74 -7.46
CA PHE A 232 0.56 -9.66 -7.73
C PHE A 232 1.96 -10.19 -8.05
N GLY A 233 2.42 -9.94 -9.28
CA GLY A 233 3.68 -10.43 -9.80
C GLY A 233 3.63 -11.93 -10.18
N ALA A 234 4.78 -12.56 -10.28
CA ALA A 234 4.89 -13.93 -10.78
C ALA A 234 4.28 -14.96 -9.81
N ALA A 235 3.37 -15.77 -10.34
CA ALA A 235 2.74 -16.85 -9.59
C ALA A 235 3.75 -17.99 -9.29
N PRO A 236 3.63 -18.66 -8.13
CA PRO A 236 4.29 -19.94 -7.92
C PRO A 236 3.80 -20.98 -8.92
N GLU A 237 4.74 -21.86 -9.36
CA GLU A 237 4.43 -22.93 -10.30
C GLU A 237 3.22 -23.77 -9.85
N GLY A 238 2.29 -24.02 -10.76
CA GLY A 238 1.10 -24.84 -10.56
C GLY A 238 0.00 -24.19 -9.69
N LEU A 239 0.21 -22.98 -9.12
CA LEU A 239 -0.80 -22.37 -8.27
C LEU A 239 -2.04 -21.91 -9.05
N ALA A 240 -1.82 -21.32 -10.23
CA ALA A 240 -2.91 -20.87 -11.09
C ALA A 240 -3.84 -22.02 -11.50
N GLU A 241 -3.26 -23.18 -11.86
CA GLU A 241 -3.99 -24.40 -12.23
C GLU A 241 -4.79 -24.95 -11.04
N GLN A 242 -4.18 -24.96 -9.85
CA GLN A 242 -4.85 -25.41 -8.62
C GLN A 242 -6.06 -24.53 -8.29
N VAL A 243 -5.92 -23.22 -8.40
CA VAL A 243 -7.03 -22.28 -8.18
C VAL A 243 -8.11 -22.45 -9.23
N ARG A 244 -7.75 -22.51 -10.53
CA ARG A 244 -8.73 -22.75 -11.62
C ARG A 244 -9.49 -24.06 -11.45
N ALA A 245 -8.84 -25.10 -10.94
CA ALA A 245 -9.47 -26.40 -10.68
C ALA A 245 -10.59 -26.33 -9.62
N THR A 246 -10.60 -25.33 -8.74
CA THR A 246 -11.71 -25.08 -7.80
C THR A 246 -12.92 -24.40 -8.45
N GLY A 247 -12.77 -23.94 -9.71
CA GLY A 247 -13.76 -23.10 -10.42
C GLY A 247 -13.56 -21.60 -10.17
N ALA A 248 -12.66 -21.18 -9.29
CA ALA A 248 -12.38 -19.78 -9.01
C ALA A 248 -11.73 -19.08 -10.22
N GLN A 249 -12.06 -17.81 -10.40
CA GLN A 249 -11.42 -16.98 -11.41
C GLN A 249 -10.00 -16.63 -10.97
N TRP A 250 -9.02 -17.01 -11.77
CA TRP A 250 -7.62 -16.58 -11.58
C TRP A 250 -7.36 -15.29 -12.34
N VAL A 251 -6.77 -14.30 -11.67
CA VAL A 251 -6.37 -13.02 -12.24
C VAL A 251 -4.88 -12.80 -11.99
N GLU A 252 -4.16 -12.54 -13.05
CA GLU A 252 -2.76 -12.12 -13.05
C GLU A 252 -2.52 -11.12 -14.17
N SER A 253 -1.41 -10.38 -14.12
CA SER A 253 -1.03 -9.46 -15.18
C SER A 253 0.49 -9.45 -15.38
N GLY A 254 0.92 -8.96 -16.54
CA GLY A 254 2.32 -8.66 -16.82
C GLY A 254 2.72 -7.22 -16.47
N LEU A 255 1.88 -6.47 -15.76
CA LEU A 255 2.17 -5.11 -15.33
C LEU A 255 3.11 -5.10 -14.13
N ASP A 256 3.80 -3.98 -13.91
CA ASP A 256 4.43 -3.74 -12.60
C ASP A 256 3.39 -3.97 -11.49
N PRO A 257 3.71 -4.71 -10.43
CA PRO A 257 2.74 -5.04 -9.38
C PRO A 257 2.09 -3.82 -8.72
N LEU A 258 2.78 -2.68 -8.62
CA LEU A 258 2.19 -1.45 -8.09
C LEU A 258 1.16 -0.87 -9.07
N ALA A 259 1.39 -0.99 -10.37
CA ALA A 259 0.42 -0.62 -11.40
C ALA A 259 -0.79 -1.57 -11.43
N ASP A 260 -0.57 -2.86 -11.16
CA ASP A 260 -1.66 -3.82 -11.05
C ASP A 260 -2.58 -3.52 -9.85
N LEU A 261 -2.06 -2.93 -8.77
CA LEU A 261 -2.87 -2.42 -7.66
C LEU A 261 -3.87 -1.33 -8.10
N VAL A 262 -3.52 -0.50 -9.09
CA VAL A 262 -4.45 0.50 -9.67
C VAL A 262 -5.66 -0.18 -10.28
N ARG A 263 -5.51 -1.37 -10.90
CA ARG A 263 -6.65 -2.13 -11.43
C ARG A 263 -7.58 -2.61 -10.32
N VAL A 264 -7.02 -3.02 -9.16
CA VAL A 264 -7.84 -3.41 -7.99
C VAL A 264 -8.57 -2.19 -7.41
N GLN A 265 -7.92 -1.03 -7.32
CA GLN A 265 -8.58 0.21 -6.89
C GLN A 265 -9.75 0.56 -7.83
N ARG A 266 -9.57 0.46 -9.15
CA ARG A 266 -10.64 0.64 -10.12
C ARG A 266 -11.78 -0.36 -9.95
N LEU A 267 -11.45 -1.63 -9.68
CA LEU A 267 -12.46 -2.65 -9.38
C LEU A 267 -13.26 -2.31 -8.13
N ALA A 268 -12.59 -1.87 -7.06
CA ALA A 268 -13.23 -1.47 -5.82
C ALA A 268 -14.21 -0.31 -6.04
N LEU A 269 -13.81 0.71 -6.82
CA LEU A 269 -14.64 1.86 -7.17
C LEU A 269 -15.83 1.46 -8.08
N ALA A 270 -15.61 0.61 -9.08
CA ALA A 270 -16.66 0.12 -9.94
C ALA A 270 -17.71 -0.70 -9.17
N ARG A 271 -17.27 -1.52 -8.22
CA ARG A 271 -18.18 -2.27 -7.33
C ARG A 271 -18.93 -1.35 -6.38
N ALA A 272 -18.26 -0.32 -5.82
CA ALA A 272 -18.91 0.70 -4.99
C ALA A 272 -20.05 1.39 -5.77
N ALA A 273 -19.77 1.82 -7.00
CA ALA A 273 -20.75 2.45 -7.87
C ALA A 273 -21.93 1.51 -8.19
N ALA A 274 -21.67 0.24 -8.51
CA ALA A 274 -22.70 -0.76 -8.79
C ALA A 274 -23.61 -1.04 -7.56
N GLN A 275 -23.11 -0.82 -6.35
CA GLN A 275 -23.83 -1.01 -5.09
C GLN A 275 -24.40 0.30 -4.51
N GLY A 276 -24.21 1.43 -5.17
CA GLY A 276 -24.64 2.74 -4.67
C GLY A 276 -23.91 3.21 -3.42
N LEU A 277 -22.67 2.77 -3.22
CA LEU A 277 -21.81 3.16 -2.11
C LEU A 277 -21.00 4.41 -2.47
N ASP A 278 -20.67 5.22 -1.47
CA ASP A 278 -19.80 6.39 -1.60
C ASP A 278 -18.36 6.04 -1.18
N PRO A 279 -17.41 5.90 -2.12
CA PRO A 279 -16.03 5.60 -1.79
C PRO A 279 -15.27 6.79 -1.15
N ASP A 280 -15.80 8.01 -1.26
CA ASP A 280 -15.19 9.19 -0.65
C ASP A 280 -15.46 9.25 0.86
N ALA A 281 -16.58 8.65 1.31
CA ALA A 281 -17.02 8.60 2.69
C ALA A 281 -17.45 7.16 3.09
N PRO A 282 -16.53 6.20 3.14
CA PRO A 282 -16.84 4.81 3.48
C PRO A 282 -17.35 4.68 4.92
N ARG A 283 -18.17 3.65 5.17
CA ARG A 283 -18.79 3.44 6.48
C ARG A 283 -17.75 3.25 7.58
N HIS A 284 -17.97 3.88 8.73
CA HIS A 284 -17.17 3.75 9.95
C HIS A 284 -15.69 4.15 9.82
N LEU A 285 -15.32 4.85 8.74
CA LEU A 285 -13.96 5.31 8.51
C LEU A 285 -13.91 6.84 8.51
N THR A 286 -12.78 7.36 8.94
CA THR A 286 -12.41 8.78 8.88
C THR A 286 -11.06 8.93 8.17
N ARG A 287 -10.76 10.15 7.74
CA ARG A 287 -9.49 10.46 7.06
C ARG A 287 -8.26 10.09 7.90
N SER A 288 -8.37 10.21 9.22
CA SER A 288 -7.34 9.88 10.19
C SER A 288 -7.97 9.39 11.48
N VAL A 289 -7.35 8.45 12.14
CA VAL A 289 -7.72 8.03 13.50
C VAL A 289 -7.02 8.96 14.49
N VAL A 290 -7.80 9.85 15.08
CA VAL A 290 -7.35 10.73 16.16
C VAL A 290 -8.09 10.28 17.40
N LEU A 291 -7.35 9.71 18.35
CA LEU A 291 -7.90 9.25 19.64
C LEU A 291 -7.91 10.43 20.60
N ASP A 292 -9.05 10.66 21.24
CA ASP A 292 -9.13 11.64 22.32
C ASP A 292 -8.21 11.17 23.46
N GLN A 293 -7.34 12.04 23.94
CA GLN A 293 -6.59 11.77 25.16
C GLN A 293 -7.59 11.75 26.32
N ALA A 294 -7.77 10.58 26.92
CA ALA A 294 -8.64 10.41 28.10
C ALA A 294 -8.05 11.08 29.34
#